data_719883fd15bbfe5ae923ce25feb48b2c
#
_entry.id   719883fd15bbfe5ae923ce25feb48b2c
#
_cell.length_a   1.000
_cell.length_b   1.000
_cell.length_c   1.000
_cell.angle_alpha   90.00
_cell.angle_beta   90.00
_cell.angle_gamma   90.00
#
_symmetry.space_group_name_H-M   'P 1'
#
loop_
_entity.id
_entity.type
_entity.pdbx_description
1 polymer ?
#
loop_
_entity_poly.entity_id
_entity_poly.type
_entity_poly.pdbx_seq_one_letter_code
_entity_poly.pdbx_strand_id
1 'polypeptide(L)'
;MHEPLNVADFERLAEASLEPGAFGYFAGGAGDEQCLRENVEAWRRHRLRPRVLVDVGEATAKTTVLGTEVSMPLLIAPTAFHRMVHPAGEVGTSRAAAAAGTVMCLSTLATASPAEVAAAAPGAPQWFQLYVFRDRGVTRSLVEQAVDAGFEAIVLTVDAPRLGRRERDLRTGFRIPADVVVPSVAALEGEWVGATPLEVLSQIDGSLVWADLERLVDESPIPVIVKGIQTAEDAALACDHGAAALVVSNHGGRQLDAVAPTAELLPEVVEAVGGRIEVSVEGGIRRGSEVVVA
;
A
#
# COMPACT_ATOMS: atom_id res chain seq x y z
N MET A 1 -7.79 25.00 17.38
CA MET A 1 -6.77 24.34 16.53
C MET A 1 -6.90 24.96 15.13
N HIS A 2 -5.79 25.26 14.46
CA HIS A 2 -5.85 25.72 13.08
C HIS A 2 -6.21 24.53 12.18
N GLU A 3 -6.87 24.82 11.07
CA GLU A 3 -7.19 23.83 10.04
C GLU A 3 -5.89 23.18 9.52
N PRO A 4 -5.82 21.85 9.38
CA PRO A 4 -4.61 21.18 8.90
C PRO A 4 -4.33 21.56 7.43
N LEU A 5 -3.08 21.91 7.15
CA LEU A 5 -2.65 22.41 5.84
C LEU A 5 -1.85 21.37 5.04
N ASN A 6 -1.44 20.28 5.67
CA ASN A 6 -0.59 19.26 5.06
C ASN A 6 -0.63 17.94 5.84
N VAL A 7 -0.04 16.88 5.26
CA VAL A 7 -0.04 15.52 5.86
C VAL A 7 0.58 15.49 7.27
N ALA A 8 1.63 16.27 7.53
CA ALA A 8 2.25 16.30 8.87
C ALA A 8 1.35 16.95 9.93
N ASP A 9 0.42 17.83 9.54
CA ASP A 9 -0.57 18.38 10.47
C ASP A 9 -1.58 17.30 10.88
N PHE A 10 -2.01 16.46 9.93
CA PHE A 10 -2.88 15.31 10.22
C PHE A 10 -2.17 14.27 11.09
N GLU A 11 -0.88 14.01 10.89
CA GLU A 11 -0.11 13.10 11.73
C GLU A 11 -0.10 13.57 13.19
N ARG A 12 0.14 14.87 13.43
CA ARG A 12 0.07 15.44 14.79
C ARG A 12 -1.32 15.35 15.42
N LEU A 13 -2.38 15.53 14.63
CA LEU A 13 -3.75 15.35 15.11
C LEU A 13 -4.04 13.89 15.46
N ALA A 14 -3.56 12.96 14.65
CA ALA A 14 -3.69 11.54 14.91
C ALA A 14 -2.93 11.13 16.19
N GLU A 15 -1.69 11.61 16.37
CA GLU A 15 -0.91 11.37 17.59
C GLU A 15 -1.64 11.86 18.85
N ALA A 16 -2.28 13.03 18.77
CA ALA A 16 -3.03 13.59 19.90
C ALA A 16 -4.37 12.89 20.17
N SER A 17 -4.90 12.11 19.21
CA SER A 17 -6.25 11.55 19.26
C SER A 17 -6.27 10.04 19.49
N LEU A 18 -5.22 9.33 19.06
CA LEU A 18 -5.14 7.88 19.09
C LEU A 18 -4.50 7.39 20.38
N GLU A 19 -4.89 6.20 20.81
CA GLU A 19 -4.16 5.48 21.85
C GLU A 19 -2.70 5.25 21.42
N PRO A 20 -1.72 5.35 22.33
CA PRO A 20 -0.30 5.28 21.99
C PRO A 20 0.11 4.02 21.24
N GLY A 21 -0.52 2.86 21.51
CA GLY A 21 -0.27 1.61 20.81
C GLY A 21 -0.76 1.67 19.35
N ALA A 22 -1.97 2.18 19.12
CA ALA A 22 -2.52 2.33 17.79
C ALA A 22 -1.70 3.34 16.98
N PHE A 23 -1.38 4.50 17.53
CA PHE A 23 -0.51 5.46 16.86
C PHE A 23 0.86 4.87 16.55
N GLY A 24 1.49 4.16 17.51
CA GLY A 24 2.76 3.48 17.32
C GLY A 24 2.72 2.47 16.17
N TYR A 25 1.63 1.70 16.06
CA TYR A 25 1.43 0.76 14.97
C TYR A 25 1.43 1.45 13.59
N PHE A 26 0.70 2.56 13.42
CA PHE A 26 0.62 3.26 12.12
C PHE A 26 1.88 4.07 11.80
N ALA A 27 2.43 4.78 12.79
CA ALA A 27 3.55 5.69 12.61
C ALA A 27 4.93 5.00 12.70
N GLY A 28 5.01 3.78 13.25
CA GLY A 28 6.26 3.09 13.51
C GLY A 28 6.86 2.37 12.31
N GLY A 29 8.18 2.24 12.33
CA GLY A 29 8.97 1.45 11.39
C GLY A 29 9.56 0.18 12.03
N ALA A 30 10.42 -0.51 11.31
CA ALA A 30 11.21 -1.64 11.79
C ALA A 30 12.51 -1.15 12.45
N GLY A 31 13.07 -1.95 13.36
CA GLY A 31 14.37 -1.73 13.97
C GLY A 31 14.53 -0.35 14.59
N ASP A 32 15.57 0.35 14.18
CA ASP A 32 15.88 1.72 14.61
C ASP A 32 15.12 2.79 13.80
N GLU A 33 14.23 2.39 12.90
CA GLU A 33 13.44 3.27 12.01
C GLU A 33 14.32 4.14 11.10
N GLN A 34 15.51 3.68 10.74
CA GLN A 34 16.41 4.39 9.83
C GLN A 34 15.76 4.54 8.45
N CYS A 35 15.31 3.42 7.85
CA CYS A 35 14.65 3.42 6.55
C CYS A 35 13.38 4.29 6.55
N LEU A 36 12.59 4.27 7.64
CA LEU A 36 11.40 5.11 7.80
C LEU A 36 11.73 6.60 7.67
N ARG A 37 12.79 7.06 8.34
CA ARG A 37 13.24 8.47 8.27
C ARG A 37 13.85 8.80 6.90
N GLU A 38 14.73 7.94 6.41
CA GLU A 38 15.43 8.15 5.14
C GLU A 38 14.48 8.17 3.94
N ASN A 39 13.40 7.40 3.96
CA ASN A 39 12.35 7.47 2.94
C ASN A 39 11.82 8.91 2.75
N VAL A 40 11.58 9.64 3.84
CA VAL A 40 11.10 11.03 3.77
C VAL A 40 12.22 11.98 3.34
N GLU A 41 13.43 11.79 3.87
CA GLU A 41 14.57 12.67 3.61
C GLU A 41 15.10 12.55 2.18
N ALA A 42 15.07 11.36 1.60
CA ALA A 42 15.57 11.10 0.26
C ALA A 42 14.83 11.93 -0.79
N TRP A 43 13.49 11.99 -0.75
CA TRP A 43 12.73 12.87 -1.66
C TRP A 43 13.12 14.33 -1.55
N ARG A 44 13.44 14.82 -0.35
CA ARG A 44 13.84 16.22 -0.09
C ARG A 44 15.22 16.57 -0.58
N ARG A 45 16.08 15.60 -0.92
CA ARG A 45 17.40 15.83 -1.52
C ARG A 45 17.29 16.25 -2.99
N HIS A 46 16.21 15.85 -3.68
CA HIS A 46 15.95 16.25 -5.05
C HIS A 46 15.55 17.73 -5.13
N ARG A 47 15.95 18.39 -6.22
CA ARG A 47 15.66 19.81 -6.47
C ARG A 47 14.97 19.96 -7.81
N LEU A 48 13.80 20.57 -7.81
CA LEU A 48 13.13 20.99 -9.04
C LEU A 48 13.94 22.09 -9.70
N ARG A 49 14.04 22.03 -11.02
CA ARG A 49 14.73 23.02 -11.84
C ARG A 49 13.70 23.73 -12.73
N PRO A 50 13.04 24.79 -12.21
CA PRO A 50 11.94 25.43 -12.92
C PRO A 50 12.44 26.18 -14.16
N ARG A 51 11.62 26.16 -15.21
CA ARG A 51 11.77 27.02 -16.39
C ARG A 51 10.73 28.12 -16.33
N VAL A 52 11.05 29.29 -16.84
CA VAL A 52 10.17 30.47 -16.88
C VAL A 52 9.68 30.72 -18.31
N LEU A 53 8.64 31.51 -18.45
CA LEU A 53 8.01 31.90 -19.73
C LEU A 53 7.58 30.68 -20.58
N VAL A 54 7.11 29.64 -19.90
CA VAL A 54 6.44 28.49 -20.51
C VAL A 54 4.93 28.67 -20.26
N ASP A 55 4.12 28.51 -21.30
CA ASP A 55 2.66 28.53 -21.13
C ASP A 55 2.20 27.34 -20.30
N VAL A 56 1.59 27.61 -19.16
CA VAL A 56 1.01 26.63 -18.22
C VAL A 56 -0.47 26.85 -17.99
N GLY A 57 -1.12 27.66 -18.84
CA GLY A 57 -2.55 28.02 -18.68
C GLY A 57 -3.48 26.82 -18.63
N GLU A 58 -3.15 25.74 -19.33
CA GLU A 58 -3.91 24.48 -19.36
C GLU A 58 -3.18 23.29 -18.73
N ALA A 59 -2.19 23.56 -17.87
CA ALA A 59 -1.47 22.48 -17.19
C ALA A 59 -2.44 21.67 -16.33
N THR A 60 -2.31 20.34 -16.42
CA THR A 60 -3.14 19.39 -15.65
C THR A 60 -2.27 18.31 -15.02
N ALA A 61 -2.73 17.77 -13.89
CA ALA A 61 -2.13 16.59 -13.28
C ALA A 61 -2.82 15.27 -13.68
N LYS A 62 -3.87 15.35 -14.52
CA LYS A 62 -4.58 14.14 -14.98
C LYS A 62 -3.65 13.21 -15.73
N THR A 63 -3.81 11.93 -15.50
CA THR A 63 -3.05 10.86 -16.16
C THR A 63 -3.86 9.56 -16.16
N THR A 64 -3.26 8.48 -16.64
CA THR A 64 -3.82 7.13 -16.55
C THR A 64 -2.89 6.23 -15.74
N VAL A 65 -3.46 5.28 -15.01
CA VAL A 65 -2.74 4.21 -14.31
C VAL A 65 -3.44 2.89 -14.63
N LEU A 66 -2.74 1.95 -15.23
CA LEU A 66 -3.30 0.71 -15.79
C LEU A 66 -4.55 0.94 -16.64
N GLY A 67 -4.52 1.98 -17.48
CA GLY A 67 -5.64 2.35 -18.35
C GLY A 67 -6.78 3.10 -17.63
N THR A 68 -6.77 3.24 -16.33
CA THR A 68 -7.77 3.98 -15.54
C THR A 68 -7.40 5.46 -15.45
N GLU A 69 -8.31 6.37 -15.86
CA GLU A 69 -8.10 7.81 -15.72
C GLU A 69 -8.12 8.24 -14.24
N VAL A 70 -7.12 9.02 -13.85
CA VAL A 70 -7.01 9.61 -12.51
C VAL A 70 -6.77 11.12 -12.60
N SER A 71 -7.25 11.85 -11.60
CA SER A 71 -7.11 13.32 -11.55
C SER A 71 -5.67 13.78 -11.32
N MET A 72 -4.83 12.91 -10.76
CA MET A 72 -3.43 13.16 -10.44
C MET A 72 -2.68 11.82 -10.28
N PRO A 73 -1.34 11.77 -10.47
CA PRO A 73 -0.54 10.55 -10.34
C PRO A 73 -0.28 10.19 -8.86
N LEU A 74 -1.34 10.09 -8.07
CA LEU A 74 -1.30 9.74 -6.66
C LEU A 74 -2.42 8.74 -6.36
N LEU A 75 -2.06 7.60 -5.80
CA LEU A 75 -2.97 6.53 -5.40
C LEU A 75 -2.95 6.37 -3.88
N ILE A 76 -4.01 5.81 -3.32
CA ILE A 76 -4.04 5.46 -1.89
C ILE A 76 -3.46 4.06 -1.73
N ALA A 77 -2.28 3.98 -1.12
CA ALA A 77 -1.60 2.73 -0.82
C ALA A 77 -2.38 1.88 0.21
N PRO A 78 -2.22 0.54 0.19
CA PRO A 78 -2.93 -0.34 1.11
C PRO A 78 -2.47 -0.13 2.55
N THR A 79 -3.42 0.14 3.43
CA THR A 79 -3.20 0.27 4.87
C THR A 79 -4.22 -0.59 5.60
N ALA A 80 -3.76 -1.36 6.59
CA ALA A 80 -4.62 -2.24 7.39
C ALA A 80 -5.39 -1.46 8.47
N PHE A 81 -6.51 -2.01 8.92
CA PHE A 81 -7.19 -1.66 10.18
C PHE A 81 -7.65 -0.20 10.29
N HIS A 82 -8.23 0.41 9.27
CA HIS A 82 -8.63 1.82 9.31
C HIS A 82 -9.61 2.16 10.44
N ARG A 83 -10.48 1.21 10.87
CA ARG A 83 -11.40 1.45 12.00
C ARG A 83 -10.71 1.66 13.33
N MET A 84 -9.44 1.29 13.47
CA MET A 84 -8.64 1.66 14.64
C MET A 84 -8.32 3.16 14.71
N VAL A 85 -8.38 3.85 13.57
CA VAL A 85 -8.09 5.29 13.46
C VAL A 85 -9.38 6.11 13.42
N HIS A 86 -10.37 5.64 12.68
CA HIS A 86 -11.63 6.35 12.47
C HIS A 86 -12.79 5.39 12.24
N PRO A 87 -13.97 5.62 12.83
CA PRO A 87 -15.11 4.69 12.71
C PRO A 87 -15.61 4.47 11.28
N ALA A 88 -15.42 5.43 10.36
CA ALA A 88 -15.74 5.25 8.95
C ALA A 88 -14.81 4.25 8.23
N GLY A 89 -13.62 3.99 8.77
CA GLY A 89 -12.68 3.02 8.24
C GLY A 89 -12.38 3.17 6.76
N GLU A 90 -12.23 2.04 6.08
CA GLU A 90 -11.92 1.98 4.64
C GLU A 90 -13.06 2.52 3.77
N VAL A 91 -14.31 2.45 4.23
CA VAL A 91 -15.47 3.06 3.58
C VAL A 91 -15.29 4.58 3.45
N GLY A 92 -14.79 5.24 4.50
CA GLY A 92 -14.46 6.66 4.48
C GLY A 92 -13.35 6.98 3.50
N THR A 93 -12.30 6.15 3.47
CA THR A 93 -11.17 6.29 2.55
C THR A 93 -11.58 6.08 1.10
N SER A 94 -12.44 5.10 0.82
CA SER A 94 -12.98 4.84 -0.53
C SER A 94 -13.75 6.05 -1.07
N ARG A 95 -14.65 6.62 -0.26
CA ARG A 95 -15.38 7.85 -0.62
C ARG A 95 -14.45 9.02 -0.89
N ALA A 96 -13.40 9.19 -0.07
CA ALA A 96 -12.42 10.26 -0.24
C ALA A 96 -11.59 10.08 -1.52
N ALA A 97 -11.14 8.85 -1.82
CA ALA A 97 -10.44 8.54 -3.06
C ALA A 97 -11.30 8.83 -4.29
N ALA A 98 -12.57 8.38 -4.27
CA ALA A 98 -13.53 8.64 -5.33
C ALA A 98 -13.76 10.15 -5.53
N ALA A 99 -13.95 10.90 -4.45
CA ALA A 99 -14.13 12.36 -4.51
C ALA A 99 -12.87 13.08 -5.04
N ALA A 100 -11.68 12.53 -4.78
CA ALA A 100 -10.42 13.03 -5.32
C ALA A 100 -10.15 12.57 -6.77
N GLY A 101 -10.94 11.66 -7.32
CA GLY A 101 -10.74 11.09 -8.66
C GLY A 101 -9.47 10.24 -8.75
N THR A 102 -9.21 9.40 -7.75
CA THR A 102 -8.05 8.53 -7.71
C THR A 102 -8.40 7.11 -7.26
N VAL A 103 -7.45 6.19 -7.40
CA VAL A 103 -7.59 4.78 -7.02
C VAL A 103 -7.30 4.60 -5.54
N MET A 104 -8.11 3.78 -4.87
CA MET A 104 -7.81 3.23 -3.54
C MET A 104 -7.40 1.76 -3.66
N CYS A 105 -6.26 1.40 -3.05
CA CYS A 105 -5.89 0.01 -2.85
C CYS A 105 -6.34 -0.46 -1.47
N LEU A 106 -7.30 -1.40 -1.43
CA LEU A 106 -7.80 -1.99 -0.19
C LEU A 106 -6.86 -3.07 0.33
N SER A 107 -6.53 -3.04 1.61
CA SER A 107 -5.68 -4.07 2.24
C SER A 107 -6.43 -5.39 2.44
N THR A 108 -5.73 -6.53 2.33
CA THR A 108 -6.21 -7.84 2.83
C THR A 108 -6.69 -7.75 4.29
N LEU A 109 -6.01 -6.92 5.10
CA LEU A 109 -6.30 -6.73 6.52
C LEU A 109 -7.20 -5.50 6.77
N ALA A 110 -8.06 -5.19 5.83
CA ALA A 110 -9.05 -4.12 5.97
C ALA A 110 -10.15 -4.51 6.97
N THR A 111 -10.68 -3.50 7.66
CA THR A 111 -11.81 -3.66 8.61
C THR A 111 -13.18 -3.55 7.94
N ALA A 112 -13.20 -3.36 6.62
CA ALA A 112 -14.37 -3.46 5.77
C ALA A 112 -14.14 -4.48 4.65
N SER A 113 -15.18 -5.21 4.25
CA SER A 113 -15.10 -6.16 3.14
C SER A 113 -14.94 -5.43 1.79
N PRO A 114 -14.43 -6.12 0.74
CA PRO A 114 -14.40 -5.57 -0.62
C PRO A 114 -15.78 -5.07 -1.07
N ALA A 115 -16.84 -5.82 -0.79
CA ALA A 115 -18.21 -5.45 -1.14
C ALA A 115 -18.68 -4.15 -0.44
N GLU A 116 -18.38 -3.98 0.86
CA GLU A 116 -18.72 -2.74 1.59
C GLU A 116 -17.98 -1.52 1.02
N VAL A 117 -16.71 -1.70 0.66
CA VAL A 117 -15.86 -0.64 0.11
C VAL A 117 -16.31 -0.24 -1.30
N ALA A 118 -16.62 -1.22 -2.16
CA ALA A 118 -17.17 -0.99 -3.50
C ALA A 118 -18.52 -0.28 -3.45
N ALA A 119 -19.43 -0.74 -2.56
CA ALA A 119 -20.75 -0.13 -2.37
C ALA A 119 -20.66 1.32 -1.84
N ALA A 120 -19.59 1.68 -1.15
CA ALA A 120 -19.40 3.02 -0.60
C ALA A 120 -19.06 4.08 -1.67
N ALA A 121 -18.47 3.67 -2.79
CA ALA A 121 -18.08 4.52 -3.92
C ALA A 121 -18.36 3.78 -5.25
N PRO A 122 -19.61 3.65 -5.66
CA PRO A 122 -19.96 2.91 -6.86
C PRO A 122 -19.31 3.49 -8.12
N GLY A 123 -18.64 2.63 -8.91
CA GLY A 123 -17.95 3.01 -10.13
C GLY A 123 -16.61 3.74 -9.94
N ALA A 124 -16.15 3.92 -8.71
CA ALA A 124 -14.80 4.41 -8.45
C ALA A 124 -13.78 3.29 -8.63
N PRO A 125 -12.61 3.55 -9.23
CA PRO A 125 -11.59 2.55 -9.44
C PRO A 125 -10.97 2.11 -8.11
N GLN A 126 -10.88 0.79 -7.91
CA GLN A 126 -10.37 0.19 -6.68
C GLN A 126 -9.48 -1.00 -7.01
N TRP A 127 -8.37 -1.15 -6.26
CA TRP A 127 -7.46 -2.28 -6.32
C TRP A 127 -7.47 -3.02 -4.99
N PHE A 128 -7.18 -4.31 -5.01
CA PHE A 128 -7.15 -5.15 -3.82
C PHE A 128 -5.73 -5.63 -3.54
N GLN A 129 -5.16 -5.25 -2.39
CA GLN A 129 -3.86 -5.78 -1.98
C GLN A 129 -4.04 -7.18 -1.38
N LEU A 130 -3.24 -8.10 -1.90
CA LEU A 130 -3.25 -9.52 -1.56
C LEU A 130 -1.98 -9.91 -0.81
N TYR A 131 -2.15 -10.57 0.33
CA TYR A 131 -1.18 -11.50 0.88
C TYR A 131 -1.58 -12.92 0.50
N VAL A 132 -0.60 -13.74 0.15
CA VAL A 132 -0.84 -15.16 -0.10
C VAL A 132 -0.71 -15.92 1.21
N PHE A 133 -1.78 -16.61 1.60
CA PHE A 133 -1.83 -17.42 2.82
C PHE A 133 -1.31 -18.83 2.55
N ARG A 134 -0.85 -19.52 3.63
CA ARG A 134 -0.47 -20.95 3.56
C ARG A 134 -1.64 -21.80 3.08
N ASP A 135 -2.84 -21.49 3.52
CA ASP A 135 -4.07 -22.04 2.93
C ASP A 135 -4.40 -21.30 1.63
N ARG A 136 -4.16 -21.99 0.52
CA ARG A 136 -4.43 -21.44 -0.83
C ARG A 136 -5.93 -21.26 -1.10
N GLY A 137 -6.80 -21.95 -0.37
CA GLY A 137 -8.25 -21.75 -0.44
C GLY A 137 -8.64 -20.35 0.01
N VAL A 138 -8.02 -19.87 1.10
CA VAL A 138 -8.18 -18.50 1.59
C VAL A 138 -7.73 -17.48 0.55
N THR A 139 -6.54 -17.68 -0.02
CA THR A 139 -6.01 -16.79 -1.05
C THR A 139 -6.95 -16.69 -2.25
N ARG A 140 -7.46 -17.84 -2.71
CA ARG A 140 -8.43 -17.88 -3.82
C ARG A 140 -9.71 -17.14 -3.47
N SER A 141 -10.26 -17.38 -2.28
CA SER A 141 -11.48 -16.67 -1.81
C SER A 141 -11.30 -15.17 -1.75
N LEU A 142 -10.11 -14.67 -1.35
CA LEU A 142 -9.79 -13.24 -1.35
C LEU A 142 -9.79 -12.64 -2.76
N VAL A 143 -9.21 -13.34 -3.73
CA VAL A 143 -9.24 -12.90 -5.14
C VAL A 143 -10.66 -12.89 -5.66
N GLU A 144 -11.45 -13.96 -5.40
CA GLU A 144 -12.87 -14.05 -5.79
C GLU A 144 -13.68 -12.88 -5.19
N GLN A 145 -13.54 -12.60 -3.89
CA GLN A 145 -14.22 -11.47 -3.24
C GLN A 145 -13.90 -10.12 -3.90
N ALA A 146 -12.63 -9.90 -4.28
CA ALA A 146 -12.22 -8.67 -4.95
C ALA A 146 -12.83 -8.56 -6.36
N VAL A 147 -12.79 -9.64 -7.13
CA VAL A 147 -13.36 -9.71 -8.48
C VAL A 147 -14.87 -9.52 -8.46
N ASP A 148 -15.58 -10.21 -7.57
CA ASP A 148 -17.04 -10.13 -7.42
C ASP A 148 -17.48 -8.71 -6.98
N ALA A 149 -16.65 -8.02 -6.21
CA ALA A 149 -16.89 -6.65 -5.82
C ALA A 149 -16.55 -5.62 -6.91
N GLY A 150 -15.96 -6.05 -8.04
CA GLY A 150 -15.62 -5.19 -9.18
C GLY A 150 -14.29 -4.44 -9.03
N PHE A 151 -13.36 -4.96 -8.24
CA PHE A 151 -12.00 -4.41 -8.17
C PHE A 151 -11.26 -4.63 -9.49
N GLU A 152 -10.42 -3.69 -9.89
CA GLU A 152 -9.81 -3.64 -11.22
C GLU A 152 -8.40 -4.27 -11.28
N ALA A 153 -7.76 -4.49 -10.13
CA ALA A 153 -6.45 -5.14 -10.06
C ALA A 153 -6.19 -5.80 -8.70
N ILE A 154 -5.32 -6.83 -8.71
CA ILE A 154 -4.73 -7.44 -7.51
C ILE A 154 -3.33 -6.85 -7.31
N VAL A 155 -3.02 -6.40 -6.09
CA VAL A 155 -1.69 -5.91 -5.71
C VAL A 155 -1.03 -6.94 -4.78
N LEU A 156 -0.26 -7.86 -5.37
CA LEU A 156 0.47 -8.89 -4.63
C LEU A 156 1.63 -8.26 -3.86
N THR A 157 1.61 -8.35 -2.54
CA THR A 157 2.69 -7.86 -1.68
C THR A 157 3.72 -8.96 -1.41
N VAL A 158 4.97 -8.74 -1.82
CA VAL A 158 6.05 -9.74 -1.77
C VAL A 158 7.18 -9.42 -0.78
N ASP A 159 7.20 -8.23 -0.20
CA ASP A 159 8.22 -7.75 0.76
C ASP A 159 7.92 -8.09 2.23
N ALA A 160 6.92 -8.94 2.48
CA ALA A 160 6.47 -9.31 3.82
C ALA A 160 6.46 -10.84 4.06
N PRO A 161 7.50 -11.60 3.68
CA PRO A 161 7.57 -13.04 3.96
C PRO A 161 7.61 -13.33 5.48
N ARG A 162 8.01 -12.33 6.25
CA ARG A 162 8.00 -12.30 7.72
C ARG A 162 7.71 -10.88 8.17
N LEU A 163 7.06 -10.73 9.35
CA LEU A 163 6.85 -9.42 9.95
C LEU A 163 8.18 -8.79 10.35
N GLY A 164 8.39 -7.53 9.94
CA GLY A 164 9.50 -6.71 10.44
C GLY A 164 9.39 -6.49 11.95
N ARG A 165 10.54 -6.44 12.62
CA ARG A 165 10.61 -6.20 14.07
C ARG A 165 10.25 -4.75 14.37
N ARG A 166 9.00 -4.48 14.70
CA ARG A 166 8.48 -3.15 15.05
C ARG A 166 8.62 -2.95 16.56
N GLU A 167 9.64 -2.22 16.97
CA GLU A 167 9.93 -2.07 18.40
C GLU A 167 8.91 -1.21 19.12
N ARG A 168 8.22 -0.28 18.45
CA ARG A 168 7.12 0.48 19.06
C ARG A 168 5.99 -0.44 19.48
N ASP A 169 5.59 -1.39 18.64
CA ASP A 169 4.54 -2.37 18.93
C ASP A 169 4.94 -3.23 20.14
N LEU A 170 6.21 -3.66 20.19
CA LEU A 170 6.74 -4.46 21.30
C LEU A 170 6.78 -3.66 22.63
N ARG A 171 7.21 -2.40 22.59
CA ARG A 171 7.30 -1.54 23.78
C ARG A 171 5.93 -1.17 24.34
N THR A 172 4.93 -0.98 23.48
CA THR A 172 3.56 -0.67 23.89
C THR A 172 2.75 -1.91 24.23
N GLY A 173 3.25 -3.11 23.91
CA GLY A 173 2.48 -4.34 24.02
C GLY A 173 1.26 -4.33 23.10
N PHE A 174 1.36 -3.66 21.96
CA PHE A 174 0.25 -3.44 21.05
C PHE A 174 -0.41 -4.76 20.63
N ARG A 175 -1.72 -4.80 20.72
CA ARG A 175 -2.60 -5.86 20.23
C ARG A 175 -3.70 -5.24 19.39
N ILE A 176 -4.18 -5.97 18.40
CA ILE A 176 -5.37 -5.57 17.63
C ILE A 176 -6.56 -5.59 18.60
N PRO A 177 -7.31 -4.48 18.73
CA PRO A 177 -8.50 -4.44 19.58
C PRO A 177 -9.49 -5.55 19.22
N ALA A 178 -10.16 -6.13 20.23
CA ALA A 178 -11.05 -7.26 20.04
C ALA A 178 -12.31 -6.95 19.19
N ASP A 179 -12.66 -5.69 19.07
CA ASP A 179 -13.77 -5.18 18.24
C ASP A 179 -13.34 -4.89 16.80
N VAL A 180 -12.04 -4.97 16.48
CA VAL A 180 -11.50 -4.84 15.14
C VAL A 180 -11.56 -6.19 14.44
N VAL A 181 -12.50 -6.33 13.54
CA VAL A 181 -12.69 -7.53 12.72
C VAL A 181 -12.15 -7.30 11.32
N VAL A 182 -11.59 -8.34 10.69
CA VAL A 182 -11.13 -8.36 9.30
C VAL A 182 -12.07 -9.25 8.48
N PRO A 183 -13.12 -8.68 7.87
CA PRO A 183 -14.19 -9.49 7.25
C PRO A 183 -13.71 -10.39 6.12
N SER A 184 -12.73 -9.95 5.34
CA SER A 184 -12.19 -10.69 4.19
C SER A 184 -11.59 -12.05 4.56
N VAL A 185 -11.07 -12.17 5.78
CA VAL A 185 -10.47 -13.40 6.32
C VAL A 185 -11.26 -14.01 7.47
N ALA A 186 -12.44 -13.47 7.78
CA ALA A 186 -13.30 -13.99 8.86
C ALA A 186 -13.72 -15.45 8.65
N ALA A 187 -13.68 -15.95 7.42
CA ALA A 187 -13.91 -17.37 7.12
C ALA A 187 -12.79 -18.29 7.68
N LEU A 188 -11.67 -17.73 8.14
CA LEU A 188 -10.58 -18.44 8.80
C LEU A 188 -10.87 -18.74 10.30
N GLU A 189 -12.13 -18.65 10.71
CA GLU A 189 -12.63 -19.04 12.03
C GLU A 189 -11.87 -18.44 13.23
N GLY A 190 -12.44 -17.45 13.87
CA GLY A 190 -12.26 -17.13 15.32
C GLY A 190 -10.86 -16.82 15.86
N GLU A 191 -9.81 -17.16 15.13
CA GLU A 191 -8.43 -17.15 15.61
C GLU A 191 -7.79 -15.73 15.73
N TRP A 192 -8.49 -14.70 15.24
CA TRP A 192 -7.89 -13.37 15.07
C TRP A 192 -8.33 -12.34 16.11
N VAL A 193 -9.31 -12.67 16.94
CA VAL A 193 -9.80 -11.77 18.00
C VAL A 193 -8.72 -11.62 19.07
N GLY A 194 -8.21 -10.40 19.23
CA GLY A 194 -7.13 -10.10 20.20
C GLY A 194 -5.75 -10.61 19.80
N ALA A 195 -5.57 -11.04 18.53
CA ALA A 195 -4.28 -11.44 17.99
C ALA A 195 -3.32 -10.24 17.90
N THR A 196 -2.04 -10.53 17.98
CA THR A 196 -1.00 -9.56 17.63
C THR A 196 -0.86 -9.48 16.11
N PRO A 197 -0.34 -8.37 15.55
CA PRO A 197 0.00 -8.32 14.13
C PRO A 197 0.91 -9.47 13.68
N LEU A 198 1.78 -9.95 14.56
CA LEU A 198 2.67 -11.08 14.29
C LEU A 198 1.89 -12.39 14.10
N GLU A 199 0.91 -12.65 14.95
CA GLU A 199 0.07 -13.87 14.86
C GLU A 199 -0.72 -13.87 13.55
N VAL A 200 -1.31 -12.73 13.18
CA VAL A 200 -2.02 -12.57 11.92
C VAL A 200 -1.11 -12.84 10.71
N LEU A 201 0.04 -12.16 10.66
CA LEU A 201 0.96 -12.25 9.55
C LEU A 201 1.73 -13.60 9.52
N SER A 202 1.72 -14.38 10.61
CA SER A 202 2.29 -15.73 10.63
C SER A 202 1.57 -16.73 9.72
N GLN A 203 0.36 -16.42 9.31
CA GLN A 203 -0.43 -17.25 8.37
C GLN A 203 -0.07 -16.97 6.90
N ILE A 204 0.66 -15.87 6.62
CA ILE A 204 1.16 -15.56 5.29
C ILE A 204 2.22 -16.60 4.90
N ASP A 205 2.19 -17.02 3.64
CA ASP A 205 3.16 -17.97 3.11
C ASP A 205 4.49 -17.28 2.80
N GLY A 206 5.49 -17.55 3.61
CA GLY A 206 6.86 -17.05 3.39
C GLY A 206 7.69 -17.87 2.39
N SER A 207 7.10 -18.86 1.74
CA SER A 207 7.80 -19.73 0.77
C SER A 207 7.52 -19.39 -0.70
N LEU A 208 6.84 -18.24 -0.95
CA LEU A 208 6.53 -17.79 -2.31
C LEU A 208 7.78 -17.63 -3.17
N VAL A 209 7.65 -18.04 -4.41
CA VAL A 209 8.65 -17.90 -5.48
C VAL A 209 8.02 -17.29 -6.73
N TRP A 210 8.81 -16.91 -7.71
CA TRP A 210 8.34 -16.28 -8.96
C TRP A 210 7.30 -17.13 -9.71
N ALA A 211 7.39 -18.45 -9.68
CA ALA A 211 6.40 -19.35 -10.24
C ALA A 211 5.01 -19.24 -9.57
N ASP A 212 4.94 -18.76 -8.32
CA ASP A 212 3.65 -18.49 -7.67
C ASP A 212 3.01 -17.20 -8.18
N LEU A 213 3.83 -16.19 -8.54
CA LEU A 213 3.34 -15.00 -9.25
C LEU A 213 2.77 -15.38 -10.61
N GLU A 214 3.52 -16.15 -11.42
CA GLU A 214 3.08 -16.60 -12.74
C GLU A 214 1.74 -17.35 -12.65
N ARG A 215 1.60 -18.26 -11.69
CA ARG A 215 0.33 -18.95 -11.43
C ARG A 215 -0.80 -17.98 -11.05
N LEU A 216 -0.53 -17.01 -10.19
CA LEU A 216 -1.55 -16.01 -9.81
C LEU A 216 -1.96 -15.14 -11.02
N VAL A 217 -1.01 -14.79 -11.88
CA VAL A 217 -1.29 -14.06 -13.14
C VAL A 217 -2.18 -14.89 -14.05
N ASP A 218 -1.87 -16.17 -14.23
CA ASP A 218 -2.64 -17.09 -15.08
C ASP A 218 -4.06 -17.35 -14.56
N GLU A 219 -4.22 -17.43 -13.23
CA GLU A 219 -5.50 -17.73 -12.59
C GLU A 219 -6.37 -16.47 -12.36
N SER A 220 -5.78 -15.27 -12.32
CA SER A 220 -6.50 -14.04 -12.03
C SER A 220 -7.22 -13.49 -13.25
N PRO A 221 -8.55 -13.23 -13.19
CA PRO A 221 -9.28 -12.59 -14.27
C PRO A 221 -9.00 -11.08 -14.41
N ILE A 222 -8.26 -10.49 -13.47
CA ILE A 222 -7.89 -9.07 -13.45
C ILE A 222 -6.37 -8.92 -13.30
N PRO A 223 -5.77 -7.81 -13.75
CA PRO A 223 -4.34 -7.58 -13.72
C PRO A 223 -3.71 -7.79 -12.34
N VAL A 224 -2.49 -8.37 -12.31
CA VAL A 224 -1.70 -8.54 -11.09
C VAL A 224 -0.54 -7.55 -11.08
N ILE A 225 -0.46 -6.74 -10.04
CA ILE A 225 0.60 -5.78 -9.76
C ILE A 225 1.50 -6.37 -8.67
N VAL A 226 2.81 -6.29 -8.79
CA VAL A 226 3.73 -6.75 -7.75
C VAL A 226 4.22 -5.58 -6.91
N LYS A 227 3.96 -5.61 -5.60
CA LYS A 227 4.37 -4.58 -4.64
C LYS A 227 5.48 -5.10 -3.72
N GLY A 228 6.55 -4.31 -3.56
CA GLY A 228 7.68 -4.66 -2.69
C GLY A 228 8.99 -4.83 -3.46
N ILE A 229 9.04 -4.39 -4.71
CA ILE A 229 10.23 -4.46 -5.56
C ILE A 229 11.23 -3.39 -5.14
N GLN A 230 12.49 -3.80 -4.96
CA GLN A 230 13.57 -2.93 -4.48
C GLN A 230 14.85 -3.01 -5.32
N THR A 231 14.93 -3.93 -6.29
CA THR A 231 16.13 -4.16 -7.11
C THR A 231 15.80 -4.22 -8.60
N ALA A 232 16.78 -3.93 -9.44
CA ALA A 232 16.69 -4.07 -10.89
C ALA A 232 16.40 -5.52 -11.31
N GLU A 233 17.04 -6.48 -10.62
CA GLU A 233 16.89 -7.92 -10.89
C GLU A 233 15.46 -8.39 -10.66
N ASP A 234 14.85 -8.01 -9.52
CA ASP A 234 13.47 -8.37 -9.20
C ASP A 234 12.47 -7.65 -10.12
N ALA A 235 12.78 -6.42 -10.54
CA ALA A 235 11.98 -5.69 -11.51
C ALA A 235 11.93 -6.39 -12.88
N ALA A 236 13.08 -6.89 -13.34
CA ALA A 236 13.16 -7.67 -14.57
C ALA A 236 12.36 -8.98 -14.46
N LEU A 237 12.53 -9.71 -13.34
CA LEU A 237 11.77 -10.94 -13.07
C LEU A 237 10.27 -10.70 -12.97
N ALA A 238 9.83 -9.60 -12.35
CA ALA A 238 8.40 -9.26 -12.31
C ALA A 238 7.80 -9.11 -13.71
N CYS A 239 8.52 -8.44 -14.62
CA CYS A 239 8.11 -8.35 -16.01
C CYS A 239 8.09 -9.72 -16.72
N ASP A 240 9.11 -10.55 -16.51
CA ASP A 240 9.28 -11.84 -17.17
C ASP A 240 8.22 -12.87 -16.71
N HIS A 241 7.72 -12.73 -15.45
CA HIS A 241 6.66 -13.55 -14.87
C HIS A 241 5.25 -12.94 -15.01
N GLY A 242 5.07 -11.96 -15.91
CA GLY A 242 3.76 -11.49 -16.34
C GLY A 242 3.06 -10.48 -15.45
N ALA A 243 3.77 -9.80 -14.55
CA ALA A 243 3.18 -8.69 -13.80
C ALA A 243 2.68 -7.59 -14.75
N ALA A 244 1.49 -7.04 -14.50
CA ALA A 244 0.92 -5.94 -15.29
C ALA A 244 1.54 -4.58 -14.93
N ALA A 245 1.99 -4.45 -13.69
CA ALA A 245 2.71 -3.29 -13.17
C ALA A 245 3.51 -3.70 -11.92
N LEU A 246 4.37 -2.80 -11.44
CA LEU A 246 5.03 -2.99 -10.15
C LEU A 246 5.02 -1.72 -9.29
N VAL A 247 5.19 -1.93 -7.98
CA VAL A 247 5.34 -0.85 -7.01
C VAL A 247 6.71 -0.97 -6.34
N VAL A 248 7.56 0.04 -6.55
CA VAL A 248 8.80 0.19 -5.81
C VAL A 248 8.45 0.52 -4.37
N SER A 249 8.82 -0.39 -3.46
CA SER A 249 8.40 -0.29 -2.06
C SER A 249 9.38 -1.01 -1.14
N ASN A 250 9.67 -0.42 0.00
CA ASN A 250 10.29 -1.03 1.16
C ASN A 250 9.30 -1.14 2.34
N HIS A 251 8.00 -1.24 2.00
CA HIS A 251 6.90 -1.29 2.98
C HIS A 251 6.88 -0.10 3.94
N GLY A 252 7.29 1.07 3.46
CA GLY A 252 7.40 2.27 4.29
C GLY A 252 8.43 2.16 5.42
N GLY A 253 9.49 1.36 5.26
CA GLY A 253 10.49 1.10 6.30
C GLY A 253 9.99 0.23 7.45
N ARG A 254 8.96 -0.58 7.24
CA ARG A 254 8.28 -1.37 8.29
C ARG A 254 8.64 -2.85 8.30
N GLN A 255 9.47 -3.31 7.36
CA GLN A 255 9.87 -4.71 7.20
C GLN A 255 11.36 -4.91 7.52
N LEU A 256 12.25 -4.62 6.61
CA LEU A 256 13.70 -4.66 6.84
C LEU A 256 14.20 -3.22 7.01
N ASP A 257 14.77 -2.91 8.16
CA ASP A 257 15.44 -1.63 8.37
C ASP A 257 16.82 -1.62 7.66
N ALA A 258 17.42 -0.45 7.49
CA ALA A 258 18.70 -0.28 6.80
C ALA A 258 18.72 -0.74 5.31
N VAL A 259 17.56 -0.74 4.64
CA VAL A 259 17.46 -0.80 3.18
C VAL A 259 17.44 0.62 2.60
N ALA A 260 17.78 0.74 1.31
CA ALA A 260 17.76 2.04 0.66
C ALA A 260 16.34 2.64 0.59
N PRO A 261 16.22 3.97 0.68
CA PRO A 261 14.93 4.65 0.51
C PRO A 261 14.44 4.53 -0.94
N THR A 262 13.13 4.46 -1.12
CA THR A 262 12.52 4.19 -2.43
C THR A 262 12.83 5.25 -3.49
N ALA A 263 13.08 6.50 -3.09
CA ALA A 263 13.55 7.55 -4.01
C ALA A 263 14.91 7.24 -4.66
N GLU A 264 15.77 6.46 -3.99
CA GLU A 264 17.08 6.05 -4.50
C GLU A 264 16.98 4.77 -5.34
N LEU A 265 16.01 3.89 -5.03
CA LEU A 265 15.78 2.62 -5.75
C LEU A 265 15.02 2.85 -7.08
N LEU A 266 14.16 3.86 -7.15
CA LEU A 266 13.27 4.09 -8.28
C LEU A 266 14.00 4.17 -9.64
N PRO A 267 15.12 4.92 -9.79
CA PRO A 267 15.80 5.05 -11.08
C PRO A 267 16.29 3.71 -11.64
N GLU A 268 16.93 2.86 -10.84
CA GLU A 268 17.44 1.57 -11.30
C GLU A 268 16.31 0.61 -11.69
N VAL A 269 15.19 0.62 -10.94
CA VAL A 269 14.01 -0.19 -11.25
C VAL A 269 13.36 0.28 -12.56
N VAL A 270 13.19 1.58 -12.76
CA VAL A 270 12.63 2.14 -14.00
C VAL A 270 13.51 1.79 -15.21
N GLU A 271 14.84 1.89 -15.06
CA GLU A 271 15.79 1.51 -16.11
C GLU A 271 15.67 0.01 -16.45
N ALA A 272 15.59 -0.87 -15.44
CA ALA A 272 15.47 -2.31 -15.63
C ALA A 272 14.13 -2.70 -16.27
N VAL A 273 13.04 -2.04 -15.91
CA VAL A 273 11.72 -2.25 -16.53
C VAL A 273 11.73 -1.82 -18.00
N GLY A 274 12.40 -0.74 -18.33
CA GLY A 274 12.57 -0.28 -19.72
C GLY A 274 11.26 -0.01 -20.44
N GLY A 275 10.21 0.39 -19.76
CA GLY A 275 8.89 0.68 -20.33
C GLY A 275 8.05 -0.56 -20.67
N ARG A 276 8.43 -1.76 -20.23
CA ARG A 276 7.66 -3.00 -20.44
C ARG A 276 6.34 -3.02 -19.70
N ILE A 277 6.31 -2.48 -18.49
CA ILE A 277 5.12 -2.37 -17.62
C ILE A 277 5.14 -1.02 -16.89
N GLU A 278 4.02 -0.65 -16.26
CA GLU A 278 3.95 0.57 -15.44
C GLU A 278 4.69 0.40 -14.12
N VAL A 279 5.33 1.49 -13.67
CA VAL A 279 6.06 1.55 -12.40
C VAL A 279 5.42 2.61 -11.52
N SER A 280 5.03 2.21 -10.32
CA SER A 280 4.62 3.10 -9.23
C SER A 280 5.64 3.06 -8.09
N VAL A 281 5.61 4.05 -7.21
CA VAL A 281 6.48 4.10 -6.04
C VAL A 281 5.71 4.53 -4.80
N GLU A 282 6.06 3.96 -3.66
CA GLU A 282 5.58 4.41 -2.34
C GLU A 282 6.75 4.54 -1.35
N GLY A 283 6.50 5.18 -0.22
CA GLY A 283 7.48 5.39 0.84
C GLY A 283 7.97 6.83 0.91
N GLY A 284 7.59 7.52 1.97
CA GLY A 284 8.13 8.83 2.32
C GLY A 284 7.50 10.05 1.65
N ILE A 285 6.68 9.91 0.63
CA ILE A 285 6.02 11.04 -0.06
C ILE A 285 5.04 11.74 0.89
N ARG A 286 5.18 13.05 1.06
CA ARG A 286 4.39 13.89 1.97
C ARG A 286 3.88 15.19 1.32
N ARG A 287 4.39 15.57 0.15
CA ARG A 287 4.10 16.83 -0.53
C ARG A 287 3.87 16.62 -2.02
N GLY A 288 3.03 17.45 -2.63
CA GLY A 288 2.84 17.43 -4.09
C GLY A 288 4.13 17.68 -4.89
N SER A 289 5.08 18.45 -4.35
CA SER A 289 6.40 18.64 -4.97
C SER A 289 7.21 17.34 -5.03
N GLU A 290 7.04 16.43 -4.06
CA GLU A 290 7.69 15.13 -4.05
C GLU A 290 7.04 14.17 -5.07
N VAL A 291 5.72 14.30 -5.30
CA VAL A 291 5.03 13.59 -6.39
C VAL A 291 5.55 14.04 -7.76
N VAL A 292 5.86 15.33 -7.93
CA VAL A 292 6.46 15.84 -9.19
C VAL A 292 7.91 15.36 -9.37
N VAL A 293 8.61 15.06 -8.29
CA VAL A 293 9.97 14.48 -8.34
C VAL A 293 9.94 13.02 -8.72
N ALA A 294 8.98 12.26 -8.17
CA ALA A 294 8.76 10.84 -8.47
C ALA A 294 8.28 10.64 -9.91
#